data_01f2aeaed6455201732bcbd1fa8dc3cd
#
_entry.id   01f2aeaed6455201732bcbd1fa8dc3cd
#
_cell.length_a   1.000
_cell.length_b   1.000
_cell.length_c   1.000
_cell.angle_alpha   90.00
_cell.angle_beta   90.00
_cell.angle_gamma   90.00
#
_symmetry.space_group_name_H-M   'P 1'
#
loop_
_entity.id
_entity.type
_entity.pdbx_description
1 polymer ?
#
loop_
_entity_poly.entity_id
_entity_poly.type
_entity_poly.pdbx_seq_one_letter_code
_entity_poly.pdbx_strand_id
1 'polypeptide(L)'
;MKKRYIVYVLVGLLVLFCVLDVVFNANSTLIPKKEQPKLITTTLTGDKTVYGLACEGCNDTVIVLLPSDNSDPVTYNILDATRAGNIRGKVSIGDRLALVLDPNDKKKATLVIDLEDLMGIWCYIVMPKLKDFTNMSNKEQARKLAAMPDSVKQTYYIPREYGFWVKDNWMSQSVGYVREDAIVADASPVVYPPLGYFTAWHIWNGKFVIVSGTPYRNAKGEFMVKDLHNDTCDIAYLDEDSLVLSDRVTSRSYYKKNNINELNKKAQEIASRLSKQVLEENN
;
A
#
# COMPACT_ATOMS: atom_id res chain seq x y z
N MET A 1 -16.33 -16.73 -69.02
CA MET A 1 -16.82 -17.33 -67.76
C MET A 1 -15.97 -17.05 -66.54
N LYS A 2 -14.63 -16.96 -66.62
CA LYS A 2 -13.74 -16.73 -65.47
C LYS A 2 -13.94 -15.41 -64.68
N LYS A 3 -14.28 -14.29 -65.36
CA LYS A 3 -14.45 -12.97 -64.70
C LYS A 3 -15.68 -12.89 -63.76
N ARG A 4 -16.75 -13.64 -64.03
CA ARG A 4 -17.94 -13.67 -63.17
C ARG A 4 -17.70 -14.42 -61.86
N TYR A 5 -16.91 -15.49 -61.88
CA TYR A 5 -16.54 -16.24 -60.67
C TYR A 5 -15.68 -15.42 -59.70
N ILE A 6 -14.76 -14.61 -60.21
CA ILE A 6 -13.91 -13.73 -59.41
C ILE A 6 -14.76 -12.70 -58.65
N VAL A 7 -15.76 -12.14 -59.27
CA VAL A 7 -16.69 -11.18 -58.64
C VAL A 7 -17.47 -11.84 -57.51
N TYR A 8 -17.99 -13.04 -57.71
CA TYR A 8 -18.73 -13.76 -56.65
C TYR A 8 -17.84 -14.18 -55.48
N VAL A 9 -16.59 -14.53 -55.73
CA VAL A 9 -15.62 -14.84 -54.65
C VAL A 9 -15.27 -13.59 -53.85
N LEU A 10 -15.08 -12.44 -54.52
CA LEU A 10 -14.80 -11.17 -53.83
C LEU A 10 -15.97 -10.67 -53.00
N VAL A 11 -17.22 -10.80 -53.55
CA VAL A 11 -18.44 -10.44 -52.79
C VAL A 11 -18.64 -11.39 -51.60
N GLY A 12 -18.38 -12.69 -51.76
CA GLY A 12 -18.44 -13.66 -50.67
C GLY A 12 -17.43 -13.38 -49.54
N LEU A 13 -16.20 -13.00 -49.90
CA LEU A 13 -15.18 -12.59 -48.94
C LEU A 13 -15.56 -11.31 -48.20
N LEU A 14 -16.16 -10.33 -48.90
CA LEU A 14 -16.58 -9.06 -48.29
C LEU A 14 -17.73 -9.26 -47.30
N VAL A 15 -18.70 -10.13 -47.62
CA VAL A 15 -19.78 -10.51 -46.71
C VAL A 15 -19.26 -11.29 -45.52
N LEU A 16 -18.29 -12.18 -45.71
CA LEU A 16 -17.64 -12.92 -44.60
C LEU A 16 -16.89 -11.97 -43.66
N PHE A 17 -16.20 -10.95 -44.20
CA PHE A 17 -15.52 -9.93 -43.39
C PHE A 17 -16.51 -9.09 -42.58
N CYS A 18 -17.65 -8.66 -43.19
CA CYS A 18 -18.67 -7.91 -42.46
C CYS A 18 -19.35 -8.75 -41.38
N VAL A 19 -19.54 -10.05 -41.57
CA VAL A 19 -20.13 -10.94 -40.57
C VAL A 19 -19.14 -11.18 -39.43
N LEU A 20 -17.84 -11.32 -39.72
CA LEU A 20 -16.79 -11.43 -38.70
C LEU A 20 -16.67 -10.16 -37.85
N ASP A 21 -16.72 -8.96 -38.46
CA ASP A 21 -16.73 -7.69 -37.74
C ASP A 21 -17.95 -7.53 -36.83
N VAL A 22 -19.12 -7.93 -37.27
CA VAL A 22 -20.33 -7.90 -36.43
C VAL A 22 -20.25 -8.89 -35.28
N VAL A 23 -19.72 -10.09 -35.49
CA VAL A 23 -19.54 -11.11 -34.43
C VAL A 23 -18.46 -10.71 -33.44
N PHE A 24 -17.35 -10.13 -33.90
CA PHE A 24 -16.30 -9.64 -33.02
C PHE A 24 -16.75 -8.41 -32.20
N ASN A 25 -17.45 -7.46 -32.79
CA ASN A 25 -18.00 -6.31 -32.07
C ASN A 25 -19.17 -6.68 -31.14
N ALA A 26 -20.00 -7.65 -31.50
CA ALA A 26 -21.08 -8.13 -30.63
C ALA A 26 -20.52 -8.85 -29.38
N ASN A 27 -19.41 -9.59 -29.51
CA ASN A 27 -18.74 -10.22 -28.35
C ASN A 27 -17.98 -9.24 -27.47
N SER A 28 -17.54 -8.10 -28.00
CA SER A 28 -16.90 -7.05 -27.20
C SER A 28 -17.87 -6.27 -26.32
N THR A 29 -19.18 -6.29 -26.62
CA THR A 29 -20.24 -5.64 -25.81
C THR A 29 -20.80 -6.53 -24.70
N LEU A 30 -20.45 -7.83 -24.69
CA LEU A 30 -20.93 -8.80 -23.69
C LEU A 30 -19.95 -9.08 -22.53
N ILE A 31 -18.76 -8.49 -22.54
CA ILE A 31 -17.92 -8.46 -21.35
C ILE A 31 -18.51 -7.35 -20.46
N PRO A 32 -19.17 -7.67 -19.33
CA PRO A 32 -19.56 -6.63 -18.40
C PRO A 32 -18.29 -5.90 -18.04
N LYS A 33 -18.22 -4.61 -18.42
CA LYS A 33 -17.14 -3.72 -17.98
C LYS A 33 -17.14 -3.81 -16.46
N LYS A 34 -16.20 -4.59 -15.92
CA LYS A 34 -16.04 -4.75 -14.49
C LYS A 34 -15.83 -3.33 -13.99
N GLU A 35 -16.87 -2.75 -13.39
CA GLU A 35 -16.73 -1.44 -12.77
C GLU A 35 -15.56 -1.57 -11.81
N GLN A 36 -14.47 -0.92 -12.17
CA GLN A 36 -13.36 -0.81 -11.24
C GLN A 36 -13.97 -0.18 -10.00
N PRO A 37 -13.73 -0.75 -8.82
CA PRO A 37 -14.25 -0.18 -7.58
C PRO A 37 -13.88 1.29 -7.62
N LYS A 38 -14.91 2.16 -7.55
CA LYS A 38 -14.75 3.60 -7.58
C LYS A 38 -13.82 3.91 -6.42
N LEU A 39 -12.56 4.22 -6.74
CA LEU A 39 -11.56 4.56 -5.74
C LEU A 39 -12.16 5.72 -4.95
N ILE A 40 -12.50 5.48 -3.69
CA ILE A 40 -12.97 6.53 -2.78
C ILE A 40 -11.72 7.31 -2.41
N THR A 41 -11.26 8.11 -3.35
CA THR A 41 -10.22 9.10 -3.10
C THR A 41 -10.91 10.22 -2.33
N THR A 42 -10.66 10.28 -1.03
CA THR A 42 -10.89 11.49 -0.28
C THR A 42 -9.90 12.52 -0.83
N THR A 43 -10.35 13.32 -1.80
CA THR A 43 -9.57 14.44 -2.32
C THR A 43 -9.33 15.40 -1.18
N LEU A 44 -8.09 15.51 -0.73
CA LEU A 44 -7.68 16.47 0.28
C LEU A 44 -7.64 17.84 -0.39
N THR A 45 -8.58 18.70 -0.04
CA THR A 45 -8.61 20.08 -0.53
C THR A 45 -7.36 20.84 -0.10
N GLY A 46 -6.82 21.67 -1.00
CA GLY A 46 -5.70 22.57 -0.70
C GLY A 46 -4.32 21.93 -0.82
N ASP A 47 -4.20 20.79 -1.49
CA ASP A 47 -2.88 20.25 -1.86
C ASP A 47 -2.19 21.19 -2.85
N LYS A 48 -0.96 21.58 -2.53
CA LYS A 48 -0.09 22.45 -3.35
C LYS A 48 1.16 21.69 -3.83
N THR A 49 1.18 20.37 -3.64
CA THR A 49 2.27 19.51 -4.09
C THR A 49 2.34 19.51 -5.62
N VAL A 50 3.53 19.68 -6.17
CA VAL A 50 3.79 19.59 -7.60
C VAL A 50 4.27 18.18 -7.92
N TYR A 51 3.58 17.52 -8.86
CA TYR A 51 3.89 16.16 -9.27
C TYR A 51 4.45 16.14 -10.69
N GLY A 52 5.38 15.21 -10.96
CA GLY A 52 5.94 15.03 -12.28
C GLY A 52 6.99 13.94 -12.32
N LEU A 53 7.64 13.79 -13.46
CA LEU A 53 8.74 12.85 -13.69
C LEU A 53 10.08 13.57 -13.63
N ALA A 54 11.06 12.96 -12.97
CA ALA A 54 12.44 13.42 -12.98
C ALA A 54 13.02 13.27 -14.39
N CYS A 55 13.52 14.36 -14.95
CA CYS A 55 14.19 14.38 -16.25
C CYS A 55 15.71 14.32 -16.11
N GLU A 56 16.39 14.18 -17.23
CA GLU A 56 17.84 14.35 -17.31
C GLU A 56 18.27 15.73 -16.83
N GLY A 57 19.40 15.81 -16.11
CA GLY A 57 19.93 17.05 -15.52
C GLY A 57 19.62 17.22 -14.04
N CYS A 58 18.87 16.30 -13.40
CA CYS A 58 18.71 16.28 -11.95
C CYS A 58 20.05 16.03 -11.25
N ASN A 59 20.30 16.77 -10.14
CA ASN A 59 21.47 16.60 -9.27
C ASN A 59 21.16 17.18 -7.87
N ASP A 60 22.17 17.24 -6.98
CA ASP A 60 21.99 17.71 -5.59
C ASP A 60 21.58 19.21 -5.47
N THR A 61 21.53 19.95 -6.55
CA THR A 61 21.18 21.38 -6.54
C THR A 61 19.92 21.71 -7.32
N VAL A 62 19.57 20.88 -8.30
CA VAL A 62 18.41 21.10 -9.16
C VAL A 62 17.63 19.82 -9.45
N ILE A 63 16.34 19.95 -9.58
CA ILE A 63 15.44 18.95 -10.17
C ILE A 63 14.89 19.52 -11.48
N VAL A 64 15.05 18.79 -12.57
CA VAL A 64 14.34 19.03 -13.83
C VAL A 64 13.13 18.11 -13.84
N LEU A 65 11.93 18.69 -13.70
CA LEU A 65 10.68 17.97 -13.58
C LEU A 65 9.82 18.16 -14.83
N LEU A 66 9.35 17.07 -15.42
CA LEU A 66 8.25 17.08 -16.39
C LEU A 66 6.93 17.01 -15.61
N PRO A 67 6.15 18.10 -15.53
CA PRO A 67 4.93 18.12 -14.72
C PRO A 67 3.86 17.15 -15.23
N SER A 68 3.02 16.63 -14.32
CA SER A 68 1.97 15.66 -14.65
C SER A 68 0.84 16.22 -15.51
N ASP A 69 0.77 17.55 -15.71
CA ASP A 69 -0.16 18.22 -16.62
C ASP A 69 0.33 18.27 -18.08
N ASN A 70 1.47 17.62 -18.38
CA ASN A 70 2.17 17.61 -19.67
C ASN A 70 2.63 18.99 -20.16
N SER A 71 2.84 19.95 -19.27
CA SER A 71 3.53 21.20 -19.59
C SER A 71 5.03 20.96 -19.82
N ASP A 72 5.75 21.96 -20.32
CA ASP A 72 7.18 21.87 -20.55
C ASP A 72 7.96 21.57 -19.26
N PRO A 73 9.10 20.89 -19.33
CA PRO A 73 9.95 20.62 -18.17
C PRO A 73 10.36 21.88 -17.44
N VAL A 74 10.24 21.86 -16.11
CA VAL A 74 10.57 22.98 -15.24
C VAL A 74 11.76 22.62 -14.36
N THR A 75 12.73 23.54 -14.27
CA THR A 75 13.87 23.39 -13.35
C THR A 75 13.57 24.04 -12.02
N TYR A 76 13.74 23.26 -10.95
CA TYR A 76 13.57 23.71 -9.56
C TYR A 76 14.90 23.68 -8.82
N ASN A 77 15.22 24.75 -8.11
CA ASN A 77 16.37 24.78 -7.20
C ASN A 77 16.04 24.00 -5.92
N ILE A 78 16.87 23.03 -5.56
CA ILE A 78 16.71 22.19 -4.36
C ILE A 78 17.89 22.30 -3.39
N LEU A 79 18.86 23.20 -3.62
CA LEU A 79 20.08 23.31 -2.82
C LEU A 79 19.82 23.40 -1.32
N ASP A 80 18.85 24.22 -0.91
CA ASP A 80 18.50 24.36 0.50
C ASP A 80 17.76 23.13 1.04
N ALA A 81 16.93 22.47 0.24
CA ALA A 81 16.30 21.20 0.60
C ALA A 81 17.35 20.12 0.81
N THR A 82 18.33 20.01 -0.08
CA THR A 82 19.46 19.07 0.04
C THR A 82 20.26 19.32 1.33
N ARG A 83 20.64 20.57 1.58
CA ARG A 83 21.40 20.95 2.80
C ARG A 83 20.62 20.69 4.10
N ALA A 84 19.29 20.85 4.04
CA ALA A 84 18.41 20.58 5.17
C ALA A 84 18.06 19.08 5.34
N GLY A 85 18.54 18.22 4.43
CA GLY A 85 18.19 16.80 4.42
C GLY A 85 16.71 16.55 4.09
N ASN A 86 16.09 17.42 3.27
CA ASN A 86 14.70 17.35 2.87
C ASN A 86 14.51 16.68 1.50
N ILE A 87 15.42 15.83 1.11
CA ILE A 87 15.24 14.91 -0.02
C ILE A 87 14.87 13.56 0.57
N ARG A 88 13.73 13.03 0.17
CA ARG A 88 13.18 11.75 0.62
C ARG A 88 13.28 10.76 -0.52
N GLY A 89 14.12 9.74 -0.36
CA GLY A 89 14.48 8.78 -1.39
C GLY A 89 15.67 9.24 -2.24
N LYS A 90 16.00 8.43 -3.24
CA LYS A 90 17.12 8.64 -4.17
C LYS A 90 16.58 8.91 -5.57
N VAL A 91 16.57 10.17 -5.96
CA VAL A 91 16.04 10.60 -7.26
C VAL A 91 16.85 10.02 -8.43
N SER A 92 16.17 9.31 -9.32
CA SER A 92 16.69 8.80 -10.57
C SER A 92 15.87 9.31 -11.76
N ILE A 93 16.45 9.30 -12.96
CA ILE A 93 15.72 9.73 -14.17
C ILE A 93 14.52 8.81 -14.41
N GLY A 94 13.37 9.40 -14.61
CA GLY A 94 12.10 8.69 -14.83
C GLY A 94 11.28 8.45 -13.57
N ASP A 95 11.84 8.74 -12.39
CA ASP A 95 11.09 8.59 -11.13
C ASP A 95 9.98 9.62 -11.02
N ARG A 96 8.86 9.22 -10.46
CA ARG A 96 7.77 10.11 -10.09
C ARG A 96 8.12 10.84 -8.81
N LEU A 97 8.08 12.15 -8.86
CA LEU A 97 8.41 13.01 -7.74
C LEU A 97 7.22 13.82 -7.26
N ALA A 98 7.22 14.11 -5.96
CA ALA A 98 6.33 15.07 -5.32
C ALA A 98 7.17 16.19 -4.69
N LEU A 99 6.97 17.43 -5.14
CA LEU A 99 7.73 18.59 -4.69
C LEU A 99 6.84 19.53 -3.90
N VAL A 100 7.34 20.04 -2.77
CA VAL A 100 6.75 21.17 -2.05
C VAL A 100 7.56 22.41 -2.36
N LEU A 101 6.91 23.41 -2.96
CA LEU A 101 7.57 24.63 -3.36
C LEU A 101 7.61 25.66 -2.22
N ASP A 102 8.61 26.52 -2.25
CA ASP A 102 8.67 27.69 -1.39
C ASP A 102 7.48 28.62 -1.69
N PRO A 103 6.75 29.11 -0.68
CA PRO A 103 5.61 30.00 -0.89
C PRO A 103 5.99 31.32 -1.58
N ASN A 104 7.24 31.78 -1.41
CA ASN A 104 7.75 33.06 -1.94
C ASN A 104 8.53 32.89 -3.27
N ASP A 105 9.02 31.67 -3.56
CA ASP A 105 9.77 31.37 -4.78
C ASP A 105 9.29 30.06 -5.41
N LYS A 106 8.48 30.17 -6.47
CA LYS A 106 7.89 29.02 -7.17
C LYS A 106 8.89 28.19 -7.98
N LYS A 107 10.12 28.64 -8.11
CA LYS A 107 11.22 27.88 -8.73
C LYS A 107 12.12 27.17 -7.71
N LYS A 108 11.80 27.25 -6.43
CA LYS A 108 12.53 26.64 -5.34
C LYS A 108 11.67 25.59 -4.67
N ALA A 109 12.17 24.35 -4.55
CA ALA A 109 11.53 23.32 -3.75
C ALA A 109 12.18 23.22 -2.37
N THR A 110 11.35 23.10 -1.35
CA THR A 110 11.77 22.97 0.06
C THR A 110 11.76 21.52 0.53
N LEU A 111 11.04 20.64 -0.19
CA LEU A 111 10.98 19.21 0.05
C LEU A 111 10.83 18.49 -1.30
N VAL A 112 11.54 17.40 -1.47
CA VAL A 112 11.43 16.47 -2.60
C VAL A 112 11.15 15.09 -2.05
N ILE A 113 10.15 14.40 -2.59
CA ILE A 113 9.80 13.02 -2.23
C ILE A 113 9.84 12.19 -3.49
N ASP A 114 10.63 11.14 -3.48
CA ASP A 114 10.64 10.11 -4.50
C ASP A 114 9.47 9.14 -4.24
N LEU A 115 8.53 9.07 -5.17
CA LEU A 115 7.35 8.22 -5.05
C LEU A 115 7.67 6.75 -5.42
N GLU A 116 8.71 6.50 -6.23
CA GLU A 116 9.14 5.14 -6.56
C GLU A 116 9.77 4.47 -5.33
N ASP A 117 10.61 5.18 -4.59
CA ASP A 117 11.17 4.69 -3.34
C ASP A 117 10.09 4.51 -2.26
N LEU A 118 9.08 5.40 -2.23
CA LEU A 118 7.98 5.32 -1.28
C LEU A 118 7.07 4.12 -1.54
N MET A 119 6.92 3.70 -2.80
CA MET A 119 6.13 2.52 -3.14
C MET A 119 6.80 1.23 -2.66
N GLY A 120 5.97 0.29 -2.21
CA GLY A 120 6.43 -1.01 -1.72
C GLY A 120 5.69 -1.49 -0.47
N ILE A 121 6.15 -2.61 0.05
CA ILE A 121 5.59 -3.24 1.25
C ILE A 121 6.42 -2.80 2.46
N TRP A 122 5.82 -1.99 3.33
CA TRP A 122 6.45 -1.43 4.52
C TRP A 122 5.98 -2.13 5.78
N CYS A 123 6.90 -2.70 6.55
CA CYS A 123 6.59 -3.54 7.70
C CYS A 123 7.29 -3.06 8.98
N TYR A 124 6.67 -3.35 10.10
CA TYR A 124 7.24 -3.20 11.44
C TYR A 124 6.90 -4.41 12.31
N ILE A 125 7.73 -4.65 13.32
CA ILE A 125 7.54 -5.78 14.23
C ILE A 125 6.55 -5.43 15.33
N VAL A 126 5.62 -6.32 15.57
CA VAL A 126 4.60 -6.25 16.63
C VAL A 126 4.76 -7.43 17.57
N MET A 127 4.91 -7.14 18.85
CA MET A 127 4.89 -8.15 19.89
C MET A 127 3.48 -8.31 20.47
N PRO A 128 3.05 -9.53 20.79
CA PRO A 128 1.79 -9.74 21.47
C PRO A 128 1.85 -9.26 22.93
N LYS A 129 0.69 -9.02 23.51
CA LYS A 129 0.51 -8.73 24.94
C LYS A 129 -0.25 -9.87 25.59
N LEU A 130 -0.06 -10.07 26.90
CA LEU A 130 -0.91 -11.00 27.65
C LEU A 130 -2.36 -10.51 27.61
N LYS A 131 -3.35 -11.41 27.49
CA LYS A 131 -4.77 -11.04 27.39
C LYS A 131 -5.24 -10.12 28.53
N ASP A 132 -4.78 -10.37 29.75
CA ASP A 132 -5.17 -9.61 30.95
C ASP A 132 -4.22 -8.45 31.30
N PHE A 133 -3.41 -7.99 30.33
CA PHE A 133 -2.32 -7.02 30.60
C PHE A 133 -2.84 -5.66 31.13
N THR A 134 -4.06 -5.26 30.78
CA THR A 134 -4.66 -3.99 31.21
C THR A 134 -4.83 -3.88 32.72
N ASN A 135 -4.95 -5.01 33.41
CA ASN A 135 -5.13 -5.09 34.86
C ASN A 135 -3.82 -5.41 35.59
N MET A 136 -2.68 -5.43 34.89
CA MET A 136 -1.38 -5.81 35.43
C MET A 136 -0.39 -4.67 35.36
N SER A 137 0.39 -4.51 36.44
CA SER A 137 1.59 -3.66 36.41
C SER A 137 2.65 -4.23 35.45
N ASN A 138 3.55 -3.40 34.93
CA ASN A 138 4.66 -3.84 34.09
C ASN A 138 5.52 -4.92 34.75
N LYS A 139 5.69 -4.86 36.09
CA LYS A 139 6.46 -5.85 36.86
C LYS A 139 5.74 -7.21 36.92
N GLU A 140 4.41 -7.22 37.05
CA GLU A 140 3.61 -8.45 37.04
C GLU A 140 3.58 -9.07 35.65
N GLN A 141 3.46 -8.26 34.60
CA GLN A 141 3.54 -8.75 33.22
C GLN A 141 4.88 -9.43 32.96
N ALA A 142 5.99 -8.77 33.32
CA ALA A 142 7.34 -9.34 33.19
C ALA A 142 7.48 -10.65 33.96
N ARG A 143 6.96 -10.74 35.20
CA ARG A 143 7.01 -11.96 36.01
C ARG A 143 6.18 -13.08 35.39
N LYS A 144 4.95 -12.81 34.93
CA LYS A 144 4.10 -13.81 34.24
C LYS A 144 4.75 -14.30 32.95
N LEU A 145 5.31 -13.39 32.17
CA LEU A 145 6.03 -13.75 30.95
C LEU A 145 7.28 -14.60 31.24
N ALA A 146 8.05 -14.26 32.28
CA ALA A 146 9.22 -15.05 32.70
C ALA A 146 8.83 -16.46 33.14
N ALA A 147 7.71 -16.59 33.87
CA ALA A 147 7.19 -17.87 34.36
C ALA A 147 6.47 -18.73 33.31
N MET A 148 6.18 -18.18 32.13
CA MET A 148 5.51 -18.90 31.06
C MET A 148 6.43 -20.02 30.53
N PRO A 149 5.92 -21.26 30.32
CA PRO A 149 6.70 -22.35 29.72
C PRO A 149 7.22 -21.99 28.33
N ASP A 150 8.41 -22.45 28.00
CA ASP A 150 9.04 -22.12 26.71
C ASP A 150 8.23 -22.65 25.51
N SER A 151 7.56 -23.80 25.64
CA SER A 151 6.66 -24.32 24.63
C SER A 151 5.50 -23.34 24.32
N VAL A 152 4.94 -22.72 25.36
CA VAL A 152 3.86 -21.72 25.24
C VAL A 152 4.40 -20.42 24.59
N LYS A 153 5.59 -19.96 25.02
CA LYS A 153 6.23 -18.80 24.40
C LYS A 153 6.50 -19.01 22.91
N GLN A 154 7.05 -20.18 22.54
CA GLN A 154 7.34 -20.55 21.14
C GLN A 154 6.10 -20.69 20.27
N THR A 155 4.94 -20.96 20.87
CA THR A 155 3.67 -21.13 20.18
C THR A 155 2.90 -19.83 20.07
N TYR A 156 2.83 -19.04 21.14
CA TYR A 156 1.93 -17.89 21.20
C TYR A 156 2.64 -16.53 21.30
N TYR A 157 3.82 -16.47 21.94
CA TYR A 157 4.54 -15.20 22.15
C TYR A 157 5.60 -14.99 21.07
N ILE A 158 5.15 -14.89 19.82
CA ILE A 158 6.02 -14.72 18.65
C ILE A 158 5.81 -13.33 18.02
N PRO A 159 6.88 -12.70 17.53
CA PRO A 159 6.73 -11.43 16.82
C PRO A 159 5.94 -11.63 15.52
N ARG A 160 5.12 -10.64 15.16
CA ARG A 160 4.44 -10.55 13.87
C ARG A 160 4.89 -9.31 13.12
N GLU A 161 4.92 -9.41 11.81
CA GLU A 161 5.16 -8.30 10.90
C GLU A 161 3.80 -7.72 10.50
N TYR A 162 3.56 -6.45 10.86
CA TYR A 162 2.39 -5.68 10.42
C TYR A 162 2.85 -4.54 9.54
N GLY A 163 1.98 -4.07 8.66
CA GLY A 163 2.30 -2.94 7.83
C GLY A 163 1.28 -2.63 6.74
N PHE A 164 1.76 -1.96 5.73
CA PHE A 164 0.96 -1.56 4.57
C PHE A 164 1.76 -1.68 3.28
N TRP A 165 1.06 -1.94 2.21
CA TRP A 165 1.59 -1.92 0.86
C TRP A 165 1.15 -0.61 0.18
N VAL A 166 2.10 0.27 -0.11
CA VAL A 166 1.94 1.46 -0.93
C VAL A 166 2.01 1.01 -2.38
N LYS A 167 0.88 1.03 -3.07
CA LYS A 167 0.74 0.58 -4.46
C LYS A 167 0.64 1.78 -5.39
N ASP A 168 0.81 1.49 -6.68
CA ASP A 168 0.48 2.43 -7.73
C ASP A 168 -1.00 2.87 -7.68
N ASN A 169 -1.36 3.93 -8.43
CA ASN A 169 -2.71 4.49 -8.48
C ASN A 169 -3.30 4.91 -7.13
N TRP A 170 -2.45 5.35 -6.20
CA TRP A 170 -2.85 5.85 -4.87
C TRP A 170 -3.56 4.81 -3.99
N MET A 171 -3.40 3.53 -4.30
CA MET A 171 -3.98 2.45 -3.51
C MET A 171 -3.05 2.03 -2.38
N SER A 172 -3.63 1.67 -1.25
CA SER A 172 -2.91 1.02 -0.14
C SER A 172 -3.63 -0.26 0.29
N GLN A 173 -2.89 -1.16 0.89
CA GLN A 173 -3.41 -2.42 1.40
C GLN A 173 -2.70 -2.79 2.69
N SER A 174 -3.45 -3.20 3.71
CA SER A 174 -2.87 -3.75 4.94
C SER A 174 -2.18 -5.08 4.66
N VAL A 175 -1.03 -5.28 5.29
CA VAL A 175 -0.27 -6.52 5.18
C VAL A 175 0.09 -7.06 6.57
N GLY A 176 0.32 -8.37 6.66
CA GLY A 176 0.70 -9.01 7.91
C GLY A 176 -0.44 -9.70 8.67
N TYR A 177 -1.63 -9.79 8.06
CA TYR A 177 -2.73 -10.55 8.66
C TYR A 177 -2.38 -12.04 8.76
N VAL A 178 -2.52 -12.60 9.96
CA VAL A 178 -2.42 -14.03 10.24
C VAL A 178 -3.82 -14.55 10.51
N ARG A 179 -4.29 -15.49 9.68
CA ARG A 179 -5.59 -16.12 9.87
C ARG A 179 -5.49 -17.12 11.00
N GLU A 180 -6.24 -16.90 12.04
CA GLU A 180 -6.40 -17.82 13.17
C GLU A 180 -7.84 -18.31 13.26
N ASP A 181 -8.02 -19.56 13.63
CA ASP A 181 -9.32 -20.10 13.97
C ASP A 181 -9.83 -19.44 15.27
N ALA A 182 -11.14 -19.21 15.39
CA ALA A 182 -11.73 -18.54 16.54
C ALA A 182 -11.43 -19.29 17.85
N ILE A 183 -11.46 -20.63 17.83
CA ILE A 183 -11.19 -21.47 19.02
C ILE A 183 -9.72 -21.33 19.42
N VAL A 184 -8.80 -21.33 18.45
CA VAL A 184 -7.35 -21.14 18.70
C VAL A 184 -7.09 -19.75 19.24
N ALA A 185 -7.71 -18.72 18.67
CA ALA A 185 -7.57 -17.33 19.12
C ALA A 185 -8.13 -17.16 20.54
N ASP A 186 -9.23 -17.84 20.88
CA ASP A 186 -9.82 -17.77 22.21
C ASP A 186 -8.97 -18.48 23.27
N ALA A 187 -8.41 -19.62 22.97
CA ALA A 187 -7.49 -20.38 23.82
C ALA A 187 -6.11 -19.72 23.99
N SER A 188 -5.72 -18.77 23.13
CA SER A 188 -4.44 -18.10 23.20
C SER A 188 -4.30 -17.27 24.50
N PRO A 189 -3.18 -17.37 25.23
CA PRO A 189 -2.92 -16.54 26.42
C PRO A 189 -2.51 -15.11 26.07
N VAL A 190 -2.32 -14.81 24.77
CA VAL A 190 -1.87 -13.50 24.28
C VAL A 190 -2.83 -12.93 23.27
N VAL A 191 -2.75 -11.60 23.09
CA VAL A 191 -3.49 -10.85 22.09
C VAL A 191 -2.52 -9.94 21.32
N TYR A 192 -2.71 -9.87 20.00
CA TYR A 192 -2.02 -8.92 19.15
C TYR A 192 -2.85 -7.64 19.01
N PRO A 193 -2.21 -6.46 18.91
CA PRO A 193 -2.95 -5.25 18.57
C PRO A 193 -3.65 -5.41 17.22
N PRO A 194 -4.78 -4.74 17.02
CA PRO A 194 -5.51 -4.81 15.76
C PRO A 194 -4.63 -4.26 14.62
N LEU A 195 -4.69 -4.93 13.47
CA LEU A 195 -4.10 -4.42 12.23
C LEU A 195 -5.04 -3.36 11.64
N GLY A 196 -4.50 -2.18 11.32
CA GLY A 196 -5.25 -1.15 10.60
C GLY A 196 -5.69 -1.64 9.22
N TYR A 197 -6.85 -1.20 8.75
CA TYR A 197 -7.34 -1.52 7.41
C TYR A 197 -7.14 -0.33 6.48
N PHE A 198 -6.11 -0.41 5.63
CA PHE A 198 -5.70 0.66 4.73
C PHE A 198 -6.32 0.45 3.35
N THR A 199 -6.70 1.55 2.69
CA THR A 199 -7.40 1.53 1.39
C THR A 199 -6.72 2.39 0.33
N ALA A 200 -6.19 3.54 0.73
CA ALA A 200 -5.55 4.50 -0.17
C ALA A 200 -4.42 5.23 0.55
N TRP A 201 -3.59 5.92 -0.23
CA TRP A 201 -2.56 6.82 0.27
C TRP A 201 -2.46 8.05 -0.62
N HIS A 202 -1.90 9.14 -0.10
CA HIS A 202 -1.64 10.38 -0.84
C HIS A 202 -0.41 11.07 -0.29
N ILE A 203 0.16 11.98 -1.08
CA ILE A 203 0.98 13.06 -0.54
C ILE A 203 0.09 14.32 -0.49
N TRP A 204 0.13 15.05 0.61
CA TRP A 204 -0.59 16.29 0.78
C TRP A 204 0.31 17.34 1.43
N ASN A 205 0.70 18.36 0.67
CA ASN A 205 1.65 19.38 1.10
C ASN A 205 2.93 18.77 1.72
N GLY A 206 3.46 17.71 1.09
CA GLY A 206 4.66 17.01 1.53
C GLY A 206 4.48 16.02 2.67
N LYS A 207 3.25 15.85 3.19
CA LYS A 207 2.94 14.85 4.21
C LYS A 207 2.41 13.57 3.56
N PHE A 208 2.79 12.43 4.12
CA PHE A 208 2.19 11.15 3.77
C PHE A 208 0.85 11.01 4.47
N VAL A 209 -0.19 10.77 3.70
CA VAL A 209 -1.55 10.53 4.18
C VAL A 209 -1.93 9.11 3.83
N ILE A 210 -2.27 8.30 4.83
CA ILE A 210 -2.82 6.96 4.64
C ILE A 210 -4.28 6.96 5.03
N VAL A 211 -5.12 6.42 4.15
CA VAL A 211 -6.56 6.31 4.37
C VAL A 211 -6.86 4.96 4.97
N SER A 212 -7.46 4.95 6.14
CA SER A 212 -7.88 3.74 6.84
C SER A 212 -9.37 3.76 7.16
N GLY A 213 -9.92 2.61 7.51
CA GLY A 213 -11.33 2.51 7.84
C GLY A 213 -11.68 1.18 8.49
N THR A 214 -12.96 0.97 8.76
CA THR A 214 -13.49 -0.25 9.40
C THR A 214 -14.06 -1.18 8.34
N PRO A 215 -13.50 -2.38 8.16
CA PRO A 215 -14.05 -3.36 7.23
C PRO A 215 -15.35 -3.97 7.77
N TYR A 216 -16.32 -4.18 6.88
CA TYR A 216 -17.58 -4.88 7.19
C TYR A 216 -18.11 -5.65 5.98
N ARG A 217 -19.03 -6.57 6.20
CA ARG A 217 -19.79 -7.21 5.12
C ARG A 217 -21.17 -6.58 5.00
N ASN A 218 -21.56 -6.19 3.81
CA ASN A 218 -22.90 -5.67 3.56
C ASN A 218 -23.94 -6.81 3.53
N ALA A 219 -25.21 -6.47 3.38
CA ALA A 219 -26.32 -7.44 3.34
C ALA A 219 -26.21 -8.46 2.19
N LYS A 220 -25.43 -8.17 1.14
CA LYS A 220 -25.15 -9.08 0.02
C LYS A 220 -23.93 -9.96 0.26
N GLY A 221 -23.28 -9.85 1.43
CA GLY A 221 -22.03 -10.56 1.76
C GLY A 221 -20.78 -9.97 1.14
N GLU A 222 -20.86 -8.82 0.45
CA GLU A 222 -19.72 -8.13 -0.15
C GLU A 222 -18.90 -7.43 0.92
N PHE A 223 -17.59 -7.45 0.72
CA PHE A 223 -16.65 -6.78 1.62
C PHE A 223 -16.61 -5.29 1.32
N MET A 224 -16.90 -4.47 2.31
CA MET A 224 -16.96 -3.01 2.22
C MET A 224 -16.13 -2.38 3.35
N VAL A 225 -15.82 -1.11 3.21
CA VAL A 225 -15.12 -0.30 4.22
C VAL A 225 -15.96 0.91 4.56
N LYS A 226 -16.11 1.20 5.84
CA LYS A 226 -16.80 2.38 6.37
C LYS A 226 -15.91 3.16 7.32
N ASP A 227 -16.39 4.30 7.80
CA ASP A 227 -15.71 5.15 8.78
C ASP A 227 -14.28 5.52 8.32
N LEU A 228 -14.15 5.90 7.03
CA LEU A 228 -12.88 6.27 6.45
C LEU A 228 -12.30 7.51 7.15
N HIS A 229 -11.03 7.44 7.51
CA HIS A 229 -10.28 8.55 8.09
C HIS A 229 -8.87 8.63 7.51
N ASN A 230 -8.29 9.83 7.56
CA ASN A 230 -6.98 10.12 7.04
C ASN A 230 -5.99 10.26 8.20
N ASP A 231 -5.01 9.37 8.26
CA ASP A 231 -3.88 9.49 9.17
C ASP A 231 -2.75 10.21 8.42
N THR A 232 -2.31 11.34 8.95
CA THR A 232 -1.33 12.21 8.31
C THR A 232 -0.02 12.20 9.07
N CYS A 233 1.08 11.86 8.39
CA CYS A 233 2.42 11.75 8.95
C CYS A 233 3.43 12.55 8.12
N ASP A 234 4.50 13.01 8.77
CA ASP A 234 5.70 13.48 8.09
C ASP A 234 6.56 12.28 7.69
N ILE A 235 7.11 12.30 6.48
CA ILE A 235 8.15 11.35 6.06
C ILE A 235 9.47 11.90 6.63
N ALA A 236 9.82 11.43 7.82
CA ALA A 236 11.06 11.87 8.49
C ALA A 236 12.30 11.31 7.79
N TYR A 237 12.21 10.09 7.26
CA TYR A 237 13.27 9.44 6.49
C TYR A 237 12.66 8.52 5.44
N LEU A 238 13.28 8.43 4.27
CA LEU A 238 12.96 7.49 3.21
C LEU A 238 14.23 7.13 2.46
N ASP A 239 14.46 5.84 2.30
CA ASP A 239 15.52 5.25 1.50
C ASP A 239 14.99 3.94 0.86
N GLU A 240 15.79 3.28 0.07
CA GLU A 240 15.45 2.08 -0.69
C GLU A 240 14.76 0.99 0.16
N ASP A 241 15.20 0.78 1.41
CA ASP A 241 14.71 -0.27 2.31
C ASP A 241 14.16 0.23 3.66
N SER A 242 14.20 1.53 3.92
CA SER A 242 13.90 2.11 5.22
C SER A 242 12.96 3.33 5.10
N LEU A 243 11.89 3.32 5.88
CA LEU A 243 10.94 4.42 5.98
C LEU A 243 10.72 4.79 7.45
N VAL A 244 10.77 6.07 7.77
CA VAL A 244 10.38 6.57 9.09
C VAL A 244 9.24 7.57 8.91
N LEU A 245 8.09 7.23 9.48
CA LEU A 245 6.94 8.12 9.55
C LEU A 245 6.82 8.67 10.96
N SER A 246 6.58 9.97 11.07
CA SER A 246 6.39 10.64 12.35
C SER A 246 5.13 11.50 12.34
N ASP A 247 4.43 11.51 13.44
CA ASP A 247 3.41 12.47 13.77
C ASP A 247 3.88 13.38 14.91
N ARG A 248 2.99 14.18 15.49
CA ARG A 248 3.35 15.10 16.58
C ARG A 248 3.76 14.40 17.89
N VAL A 249 3.45 13.13 18.04
CA VAL A 249 3.57 12.38 19.30
C VAL A 249 4.51 11.20 19.16
N THR A 250 4.49 10.52 18.02
CA THR A 250 5.18 9.26 17.81
C THR A 250 6.00 9.26 16.52
N SER A 251 7.02 8.42 16.50
CA SER A 251 7.78 8.08 15.30
C SER A 251 7.86 6.57 15.18
N ARG A 252 7.67 6.06 13.96
CA ARG A 252 7.75 4.63 13.69
C ARG A 252 8.64 4.36 12.49
N SER A 253 9.56 3.43 12.68
CA SER A 253 10.42 2.93 11.62
C SER A 253 9.81 1.69 10.97
N TYR A 254 9.92 1.63 9.66
CA TYR A 254 9.48 0.52 8.82
C TYR A 254 10.66 0.06 7.98
N TYR A 255 10.65 -1.22 7.63
CA TYR A 255 11.58 -1.81 6.67
C TYR A 255 10.81 -2.38 5.48
N LYS A 256 11.44 -2.38 4.31
CA LYS A 256 10.83 -2.83 3.07
C LYS A 256 10.85 -4.35 2.94
N LYS A 257 9.80 -4.92 2.40
CA LYS A 257 9.70 -6.34 2.01
C LYS A 257 9.44 -6.44 0.51
N ASN A 258 10.05 -7.44 -0.10
CA ASN A 258 9.91 -7.68 -1.54
C ASN A 258 8.71 -8.58 -1.87
N ASN A 259 8.22 -9.36 -0.91
CA ASN A 259 7.16 -10.33 -1.16
C ASN A 259 6.21 -10.45 0.02
N ILE A 260 4.92 -10.22 -0.22
CA ILE A 260 3.87 -10.33 0.79
C ILE A 260 3.75 -11.76 1.36
N ASN A 261 4.08 -12.79 0.57
CA ASN A 261 3.99 -14.19 1.01
C ASN A 261 5.11 -14.60 1.99
N GLU A 262 6.08 -13.72 2.20
CA GLU A 262 7.14 -13.95 3.20
C GLU A 262 6.79 -13.46 4.59
N LEU A 263 5.72 -12.68 4.70
CA LEU A 263 5.26 -12.12 5.96
C LEU A 263 4.70 -13.21 6.87
N ASN A 264 5.14 -13.20 8.12
CA ASN A 264 4.59 -14.04 9.17
C ASN A 264 4.59 -15.55 8.89
N LYS A 265 5.49 -16.09 8.05
CA LYS A 265 5.53 -17.53 7.70
C LYS A 265 5.43 -18.43 8.94
N LYS A 266 6.28 -18.19 9.94
CA LYS A 266 6.28 -18.96 11.19
C LYS A 266 4.95 -18.87 11.93
N ALA A 267 4.35 -17.67 12.01
CA ALA A 267 3.06 -17.47 12.68
C ALA A 267 1.92 -18.18 11.93
N GLN A 268 1.93 -18.14 10.60
CA GLN A 268 0.95 -18.84 9.76
C GLN A 268 1.07 -20.37 9.87
N GLU A 269 2.29 -20.90 9.89
CA GLU A 269 2.54 -22.34 10.09
C GLU A 269 2.02 -22.82 11.45
N ILE A 270 2.29 -22.06 12.51
CA ILE A 270 1.80 -22.37 13.86
C ILE A 270 0.27 -22.29 13.91
N ALA A 271 -0.34 -21.25 13.39
CA ALA A 271 -1.79 -21.09 13.35
C ALA A 271 -2.46 -22.27 12.60
N SER A 272 -1.91 -22.63 11.44
CA SER A 272 -2.40 -23.77 10.66
C SER A 272 -2.28 -25.11 11.39
N ARG A 273 -1.18 -25.32 12.12
CA ARG A 273 -0.99 -26.54 12.93
C ARG A 273 -2.00 -26.61 14.08
N LEU A 274 -2.18 -25.51 14.82
CA LEU A 274 -3.15 -25.46 15.93
C LEU A 274 -4.58 -25.67 15.44
N SER A 275 -4.98 -25.08 14.32
CA SER A 275 -6.31 -25.28 13.72
C SER A 275 -6.54 -26.75 13.34
N LYS A 276 -5.53 -27.47 12.82
CA LYS A 276 -5.64 -28.92 12.52
C LYS A 276 -5.83 -29.74 13.79
N GLN A 277 -5.06 -29.46 14.85
CA GLN A 277 -5.19 -30.16 16.12
C GLN A 277 -6.62 -30.01 16.72
N VAL A 278 -7.17 -28.80 16.70
CA VAL A 278 -8.55 -28.55 17.15
C VAL A 278 -9.57 -29.33 16.33
N LEU A 279 -9.39 -29.46 15.02
CA LEU A 279 -10.29 -30.24 14.16
C LEU A 279 -10.19 -31.75 14.43
N GLU A 280 -8.99 -32.26 14.74
CA GLU A 280 -8.74 -33.68 15.07
C GLU A 280 -9.32 -34.05 16.46
N GLU A 281 -9.27 -33.14 17.43
CA GLU A 281 -9.83 -33.35 18.77
C GLU A 281 -11.37 -33.29 18.81
N ASN A 282 -12.02 -32.65 17.83
CA ASN A 282 -13.47 -32.50 17.75
C ASN A 282 -14.16 -33.52 16.82
N ASN A 283 -13.39 -34.44 16.17
CA ASN A 283 -13.90 -35.57 15.39
C ASN A 283 -13.74 -36.89 16.14
#